data_c3c0c900cd8856df6a9a4fafaf6078b6
#
_entry.id   c3c0c900cd8856df6a9a4fafaf6078b6
#
_cell.length_a   1.000
_cell.length_b   1.000
_cell.length_c   1.000
_cell.angle_alpha   90.00
_cell.angle_beta   90.00
_cell.angle_gamma   90.00
#
_symmetry.space_group_name_H-M   'P 1'
#
loop_
_entity.id
_entity.type
_entity.pdbx_description
1 polymer ?
#
loop_
_entity_poly.entity_id
_entity_poly.type
_entity_poly.pdbx_seq_one_letter_code
_entity_poly.pdbx_strand_id
1 'polypeptide(L)'
;GKEFDFPYLCRRMLANNLEIPKALQVQGKKPWEIIHQDTMEMWRFGDRKNYTSLELLAEMMGIEGAKSDLSGDQVHDVYYKEGNLARIESYCMEDVIVVAQLYLRFHFMNLVEPHNIQKL
;
A
#
# COMPACT_ATOMS: atom_id res chain seq x y z
N GLY A 1 5.16 -3.17 0.82
CA GLY A 1 4.67 -4.50 0.48
C GLY A 1 5.62 -5.61 0.81
N LYS A 2 6.79 -5.65 0.17
CA LYS A 2 7.70 -6.83 0.16
C LYS A 2 8.27 -7.20 1.53
N GLU A 3 8.59 -6.23 2.36
CA GLU A 3 9.28 -6.47 3.66
C GLU A 3 8.30 -6.74 4.81
N PHE A 4 7.08 -6.26 4.73
CA PHE A 4 6.10 -6.39 5.81
C PHE A 4 4.82 -7.08 5.35
N ASP A 5 4.06 -6.49 4.41
CA ASP A 5 2.70 -6.95 4.08
C ASP A 5 2.68 -8.36 3.52
N PHE A 6 3.56 -8.68 2.54
CA PHE A 6 3.59 -10.01 1.95
C PHE A 6 3.98 -11.11 2.95
N PRO A 7 5.06 -10.96 3.74
CA PRO A 7 5.37 -11.93 4.79
C PRO A 7 4.26 -12.07 5.83
N TYR A 8 3.61 -10.98 6.20
CA TYR A 8 2.49 -11.02 7.15
C TYR A 8 1.31 -11.81 6.57
N LEU A 9 0.85 -11.48 5.36
CA LEU A 9 -0.24 -12.18 4.68
C LEU A 9 0.07 -13.67 4.51
N CYS A 10 1.27 -14.02 4.04
CA CYS A 10 1.67 -15.42 3.88
C CYS A 10 1.60 -16.20 5.20
N ARG A 11 2.12 -15.61 6.30
CA ARG A 11 2.05 -16.24 7.63
C ARG A 11 0.61 -16.41 8.10
N ARG A 12 -0.25 -15.41 7.88
CA ARG A 12 -1.67 -15.49 8.25
C ARG A 12 -2.41 -16.55 7.43
N MET A 13 -2.11 -16.66 6.14
CA MET A 13 -2.67 -17.68 5.26
C MET A 13 -2.27 -19.08 5.73
N LEU A 14 -0.98 -19.31 6.02
CA LEU A 14 -0.51 -20.60 6.55
C LEU A 14 -1.18 -20.94 7.89
N ALA A 15 -1.27 -19.97 8.81
CA ALA A 15 -1.90 -20.18 10.11
C ALA A 15 -3.39 -20.55 10.02
N ASN A 16 -4.04 -20.15 8.92
CA ASN A 16 -5.45 -20.46 8.64
C ASN A 16 -5.62 -21.59 7.61
N ASN A 17 -4.57 -22.34 7.31
CA ASN A 17 -4.57 -23.44 6.34
C ASN A 17 -5.08 -23.02 4.95
N LEU A 18 -4.70 -21.82 4.52
CA LEU A 18 -5.02 -21.27 3.19
C LEU A 18 -3.81 -21.39 2.25
N GLU A 19 -4.07 -21.74 0.99
CA GLU A 19 -3.02 -21.80 -0.02
C GLU A 19 -2.48 -20.40 -0.34
N ILE A 20 -1.13 -20.27 -0.36
CA ILE A 20 -0.48 -19.01 -0.70
C ILE A 20 -0.46 -18.84 -2.23
N PRO A 21 -1.07 -17.76 -2.76
CA PRO A 21 -1.00 -17.46 -4.20
C PRO A 21 0.42 -17.33 -4.70
N LYS A 22 0.68 -17.80 -5.92
CA LYS A 22 2.01 -17.72 -6.55
C LYS A 22 2.58 -16.29 -6.56
N ALA A 23 1.72 -15.28 -6.69
CA ALA A 23 2.11 -13.87 -6.64
C ALA A 23 2.78 -13.47 -5.33
N LEU A 24 2.39 -14.05 -4.19
CA LEU A 24 2.96 -13.75 -2.88
C LEU A 24 4.19 -14.63 -2.54
N GLN A 25 4.49 -15.64 -3.33
CA GLN A 25 5.63 -16.54 -3.12
C GLN A 25 6.92 -15.91 -3.65
N VAL A 26 7.43 -14.93 -2.93
CA VAL A 26 8.64 -14.16 -3.29
C VAL A 26 9.90 -14.61 -2.55
N GLN A 27 9.77 -15.54 -1.60
CA GLN A 27 10.91 -16.05 -0.81
C GLN A 27 11.94 -16.72 -1.70
N GLY A 28 13.21 -16.41 -1.46
CA GLY A 28 14.34 -16.96 -2.21
C GLY A 28 14.52 -16.42 -3.62
N LYS A 29 13.61 -15.55 -4.11
CA LYS A 29 13.74 -14.92 -5.42
C LYS A 29 14.70 -13.73 -5.38
N LYS A 30 15.46 -13.57 -6.44
CA LYS A 30 16.28 -12.37 -6.62
C LYS A 30 15.39 -11.16 -6.97
N PRO A 31 15.83 -9.91 -6.69
CA PRO A 31 14.99 -8.71 -6.93
C PRO A 31 14.40 -8.63 -8.35
N TRP A 32 15.14 -9.04 -9.36
CA TRP A 32 14.70 -9.02 -10.77
C TRP A 32 13.74 -10.17 -11.17
N GLU A 33 13.58 -11.17 -10.32
CA GLU A 33 12.63 -12.27 -10.49
C GLU A 33 11.26 -11.95 -9.85
N ILE A 34 11.20 -10.86 -9.11
CA ILE A 34 9.98 -10.40 -8.41
C ILE A 34 9.22 -9.46 -9.33
N ILE A 35 8.00 -9.86 -9.70
CA ILE A 35 7.14 -9.10 -10.62
C ILE A 35 6.48 -7.88 -9.96
N HIS A 36 6.50 -7.79 -8.64
CA HIS A 36 5.89 -6.68 -7.91
C HIS A 36 6.72 -5.42 -8.04
N GLN A 37 6.06 -4.32 -8.39
CA GLN A 37 6.63 -2.98 -8.37
C GLN A 37 6.26 -2.30 -7.05
N ASP A 38 7.23 -1.66 -6.43
CA ASP A 38 7.06 -0.94 -5.19
C ASP A 38 7.26 0.56 -5.46
N THR A 39 6.21 1.34 -5.28
CA THR A 39 6.23 2.78 -5.57
C THR A 39 7.25 3.54 -4.74
N MET A 40 7.56 3.08 -3.53
CA MET A 40 8.63 3.67 -2.73
C MET A 40 10.02 3.37 -3.32
N GLU A 41 10.26 2.15 -3.82
CA GLU A 41 11.51 1.83 -4.51
C GLU A 41 11.66 2.66 -5.79
N MET A 42 10.58 2.84 -6.54
CA MET A 42 10.55 3.67 -7.74
C MET A 42 10.89 5.13 -7.43
N TRP A 43 10.28 5.69 -6.38
CA TRP A 43 10.52 7.07 -5.94
C TRP A 43 11.96 7.31 -5.49
N ARG A 44 12.55 6.36 -4.80
CA ARG A 44 13.89 6.50 -4.20
C ARG A 44 15.03 6.62 -5.20
N PHE A 45 14.89 6.12 -6.40
CA PHE A 45 16.00 6.08 -7.38
C PHE A 45 17.33 5.61 -6.77
N GLY A 46 17.27 4.66 -5.83
CA GLY A 46 18.44 4.14 -5.10
C GLY A 46 18.82 4.90 -3.83
N ASP A 47 18.26 6.07 -3.55
CA ASP A 47 18.45 6.77 -2.26
C ASP A 47 17.65 6.06 -1.15
N ARG A 48 18.37 5.43 -0.21
CA ARG A 48 17.79 4.73 0.94
C ARG A 48 17.86 5.52 2.24
N LYS A 49 18.47 6.70 2.23
CA LYS A 49 18.70 7.49 3.45
C LYS A 49 17.48 8.32 3.85
N ASN A 50 16.71 8.77 2.87
CA ASN A 50 15.58 9.65 3.10
C ASN A 50 14.26 8.89 2.95
N TYR A 51 13.40 9.01 3.97
CA TYR A 51 12.04 8.49 3.94
C TYR A 51 11.08 9.59 3.52
N THR A 52 10.24 9.30 2.53
CA THR A 52 9.14 10.16 2.11
C THR A 52 7.84 9.45 2.44
N SER A 53 6.96 10.05 3.24
CA SER A 53 5.66 9.46 3.54
C SER A 53 4.76 9.41 2.31
N LEU A 54 3.80 8.49 2.30
CA LEU A 54 2.82 8.36 1.22
C LEU A 54 2.03 9.66 1.03
N GLU A 55 1.62 10.28 2.13
CA GLU A 55 0.90 11.55 2.15
C GLU A 55 1.70 12.68 1.48
N LEU A 56 2.96 12.87 1.91
CA LEU A 56 3.82 13.91 1.33
C LEU A 56 4.04 13.68 -0.17
N LEU A 57 4.28 12.44 -0.56
CA LEU A 57 4.51 12.08 -1.96
C LEU A 57 3.27 12.33 -2.81
N ALA A 58 2.09 11.98 -2.31
CA ALA A 58 0.83 12.23 -2.98
C ALA A 58 0.57 13.73 -3.15
N GLU A 59 0.81 14.53 -2.11
CA GLU A 59 0.68 15.98 -2.17
C GLU A 59 1.62 16.59 -3.22
N MET A 60 2.89 16.19 -3.24
CA MET A 60 3.87 16.62 -4.25
C MET A 60 3.46 16.27 -5.68
N MET A 61 2.76 15.15 -5.87
CA MET A 61 2.31 14.67 -7.18
C MET A 61 0.91 15.17 -7.57
N GLY A 62 0.27 15.99 -6.72
CA GLY A 62 -1.07 16.52 -6.96
C GLY A 62 -2.16 15.46 -6.94
N ILE A 63 -1.99 14.42 -6.10
CA ILE A 63 -2.95 13.33 -5.92
C ILE A 63 -3.84 13.65 -4.72
N GLU A 64 -5.14 13.76 -4.96
CA GLU A 64 -6.13 13.95 -3.91
C GLU A 64 -6.39 12.66 -3.12
N GLY A 65 -6.84 12.79 -1.87
CA GLY A 65 -7.27 11.67 -1.04
C GLY A 65 -6.21 11.11 -0.09
N ALA A 66 -4.99 11.67 -0.07
CA ALA A 66 -3.94 11.24 0.86
C ALA A 66 -4.14 11.72 2.31
N LYS A 67 -5.10 12.61 2.58
CA LYS A 67 -5.39 13.11 3.94
C LYS A 67 -6.41 12.20 4.60
N SER A 68 -5.94 11.13 5.21
CA SER A 68 -6.76 10.30 6.08
C SER A 68 -6.87 10.92 7.48
N ASP A 69 -8.00 10.67 8.15
CA ASP A 69 -8.20 10.98 9.57
C ASP A 69 -7.49 9.99 10.50
N LEU A 70 -6.85 8.99 9.94
CA LEU A 70 -6.17 7.89 10.62
C LEU A 70 -4.74 7.76 10.11
N SER A 71 -3.81 7.49 11.01
CA SER A 71 -2.42 7.13 10.71
C SER A 71 -2.12 5.68 11.12
N GLY A 72 -1.10 5.07 10.52
CA GLY A 72 -0.78 3.67 10.74
C GLY A 72 -0.51 3.31 12.21
N ASP A 73 0.05 4.23 13.00
CA ASP A 73 0.30 4.05 14.44
C ASP A 73 -1.00 4.04 15.27
N GLN A 74 -2.07 4.66 14.78
CA GLN A 74 -3.37 4.72 15.45
C GLN A 74 -4.24 3.48 15.18
N VAL A 75 -3.95 2.69 14.14
CA VAL A 75 -4.74 1.51 13.74
C VAL A 75 -4.94 0.53 14.90
N HIS A 76 -3.91 0.31 15.73
CA HIS A 76 -4.00 -0.55 16.91
C HIS A 76 -5.10 -0.08 17.89
N ASP A 77 -5.12 1.20 18.17
CA ASP A 77 -6.08 1.78 19.12
C ASP A 77 -7.51 1.77 18.56
N VAL A 78 -7.66 2.09 17.29
CA VAL A 78 -8.96 2.03 16.61
C VAL A 78 -9.51 0.60 16.60
N TYR A 79 -8.63 -0.40 16.41
CA TYR A 79 -9.05 -1.81 16.43
C TYR A 79 -9.42 -2.28 17.83
N TYR A 80 -8.52 -2.11 18.80
CA TYR A 80 -8.69 -2.73 20.13
C TYR A 80 -9.51 -1.88 21.13
N LYS A 81 -9.48 -0.56 21.01
CA LYS A 81 -10.19 0.34 21.93
C LYS A 81 -11.53 0.80 21.40
N GLU A 82 -11.61 1.11 20.10
CA GLU A 82 -12.83 1.61 19.49
C GLU A 82 -13.66 0.51 18.83
N GLY A 83 -13.06 -0.62 18.45
CA GLY A 83 -13.73 -1.70 17.71
C GLY A 83 -14.20 -1.27 16.31
N ASN A 84 -13.64 -0.20 15.76
CA ASN A 84 -14.10 0.42 14.52
C ASN A 84 -13.35 -0.09 13.29
N LEU A 85 -13.69 -1.32 12.87
CA LEU A 85 -13.09 -1.95 11.71
C LEU A 85 -13.40 -1.19 10.40
N ALA A 86 -14.60 -0.61 10.28
CA ALA A 86 -15.00 0.14 9.08
C ALA A 86 -14.10 1.37 8.84
N ARG A 87 -13.66 2.04 9.90
CA ARG A 87 -12.72 3.16 9.81
C ARG A 87 -11.35 2.71 9.30
N ILE A 88 -10.87 1.56 9.78
CA ILE A 88 -9.61 0.95 9.31
C ILE A 88 -9.73 0.53 7.84
N GLU A 89 -10.85 -0.06 7.45
CA GLU A 89 -11.12 -0.44 6.07
C GLU A 89 -11.08 0.78 5.14
N SER A 90 -11.78 1.86 5.49
CA SER A 90 -11.75 3.11 4.71
C SER A 90 -10.34 3.65 4.55
N TYR A 91 -9.57 3.70 5.63
CA TYR A 91 -8.17 4.10 5.62
C TYR A 91 -7.32 3.26 4.66
N CYS A 92 -7.41 1.93 4.77
CA CYS A 92 -6.67 1.02 3.89
C CYS A 92 -7.06 1.18 2.41
N MET A 93 -8.35 1.40 2.12
CA MET A 93 -8.83 1.62 0.75
C MET A 93 -8.28 2.92 0.16
N GLU A 94 -8.22 3.98 0.96
CA GLU A 94 -7.65 5.26 0.53
C GLU A 94 -6.16 5.13 0.22
N ASP A 95 -5.39 4.47 1.08
CA ASP A 95 -3.97 4.20 0.83
C ASP A 95 -3.75 3.42 -0.48
N VAL A 96 -4.57 2.40 -0.75
CA VAL A 96 -4.49 1.61 -1.99
C VAL A 96 -4.77 2.48 -3.22
N ILE A 97 -5.78 3.37 -3.16
CA ILE A 97 -6.11 4.30 -4.24
C ILE A 97 -4.94 5.24 -4.50
N VAL A 98 -4.36 5.82 -3.45
CA VAL A 98 -3.21 6.73 -3.57
C VAL A 98 -2.01 6.02 -4.20
N VAL A 99 -1.70 4.80 -3.76
CA VAL A 99 -0.60 4.00 -4.35
C VAL A 99 -0.85 3.71 -5.83
N ALA A 100 -2.09 3.40 -6.22
CA ALA A 100 -2.44 3.18 -7.63
C ALA A 100 -2.27 4.46 -8.46
N GLN A 101 -2.71 5.61 -7.96
CA GLN A 101 -2.53 6.91 -8.60
C GLN A 101 -1.05 7.30 -8.73
N LEU A 102 -0.24 7.05 -7.70
CA LEU A 102 1.21 7.25 -7.76
C LEU A 102 1.86 6.38 -8.84
N TYR A 103 1.47 5.12 -8.92
CA TYR A 103 1.95 4.22 -9.97
C TYR A 103 1.66 4.78 -11.36
N LEU A 104 0.43 5.24 -11.61
CA LEU A 104 0.06 5.89 -12.88
C LEU A 104 0.92 7.13 -13.14
N ARG A 105 1.09 7.99 -12.15
CA ARG A 105 1.88 9.21 -12.25
C ARG A 105 3.35 8.92 -12.61
N PHE A 106 3.95 7.90 -11.98
CA PHE A 106 5.34 7.50 -12.27
C PHE A 106 5.52 6.94 -13.68
N HIS A 107 4.45 6.45 -14.30
CA HIS A 107 4.45 6.00 -15.69
C HIS A 107 3.93 7.04 -16.69
N PHE A 108 3.78 8.30 -16.27
CA PHE A 108 3.27 9.42 -17.09
C PHE A 108 1.88 9.12 -17.68
N MET A 109 1.08 8.31 -16.98
CA MET A 109 -0.30 8.00 -17.34
C MET A 109 -1.27 9.00 -16.70
N ASN A 110 -2.46 9.13 -17.28
CA ASN A 110 -3.53 9.92 -16.70
C ASN A 110 -4.00 9.29 -15.38
N LEU A 111 -4.28 10.14 -14.39
CA LEU A 111 -4.90 9.69 -13.14
C LEU A 111 -6.33 9.22 -13.39
N VAL A 112 -6.78 8.27 -12.59
CA VAL A 112 -8.19 7.86 -12.59
C VAL A 112 -9.01 8.92 -11.88
N GLU A 113 -10.02 9.43 -12.55
CA GLU A 113 -10.94 10.41 -11.97
C GLU A 113 -11.73 9.81 -10.79
N PRO A 114 -12.00 10.59 -9.72
CA PRO A 114 -12.65 10.07 -8.51
C PRO A 114 -13.98 9.34 -8.78
N HIS A 115 -14.77 9.82 -9.76
CA HIS A 115 -16.06 9.20 -10.11
C HIS A 115 -15.94 7.82 -10.81
N ASN A 116 -14.74 7.47 -11.28
CA ASN A 116 -14.44 6.17 -11.88
C ASN A 116 -13.85 5.18 -10.85
N ILE A 117 -13.66 5.60 -9.60
CA ILE A 117 -13.15 4.75 -8.53
C ILE A 117 -14.35 4.17 -7.78
N GLN A 118 -14.54 2.85 -7.88
CA GLN A 118 -15.57 2.14 -7.13
C GLN A 118 -14.94 1.49 -5.90
N LYS A 119 -15.41 1.88 -4.73
CA LYS A 119 -15.10 1.21 -3.46
C LYS A 119 -16.11 0.08 -3.30
N LEU A 120 -15.63 -1.16 -3.23
CA LEU A 120 -16.45 -2.36 -3.06
C LEU A 120 -16.80 -2.58 -1.59
#